data_c4d03c9026f27ce4f314c1c5b3aa5f09
#
_entry.id   c4d03c9026f27ce4f314c1c5b3aa5f09
#
_cell.length_a   1.000
_cell.length_b   1.000
_cell.length_c   1.000
_cell.angle_alpha   90.00
_cell.angle_beta   90.00
_cell.angle_gamma   90.00
#
_symmetry.space_group_name_H-M   'P 1'
#
loop_
_entity.id
_entity.type
_entity.pdbx_description
1 polymer ?
#
loop_
_entity_poly.entity_id
_entity_poly.type
_entity_poly.pdbx_seq_one_letter_code
_entity_poly.pdbx_strand_id
1 'polypeptide(L)'
;PTQTITVNAVIANASATYEWSTGESTSVITVTSGGAYSVTVTDDNNHCYQTASVSVVQDVNVPQIEIPTVDQIDCVTLTQTVRVNVTASNEVSYKWNDGKTSSQILVSAGGVYSVTVTDTNNNCTVTTSVSVTENVASPTIVIPAVEQIDCATLTQTIVVNHTITNGDGVSYKWSANGETTSSIAVESADTYYVTVTDNNNHCQSVTSVAVVENLTKPNVTIPPVGQIDC
;
A
#
# COMPACT_ATOMS: atom_id res chain seq x y z
N PRO A 1 -22.61 -19.87 -16.48
CA PRO A 1 -22.89 -21.31 -16.36
C PRO A 1 -24.22 -21.66 -17.01
N THR A 2 -24.32 -22.86 -17.57
CA THR A 2 -25.49 -23.38 -18.23
C THR A 2 -25.83 -24.75 -17.65
N GLN A 3 -27.12 -25.11 -17.61
CA GLN A 3 -27.60 -26.45 -17.26
C GLN A 3 -28.39 -27.03 -18.42
N THR A 4 -28.14 -28.31 -18.68
CA THR A 4 -28.89 -29.07 -19.70
C THR A 4 -29.98 -29.89 -19.02
N ILE A 5 -31.21 -29.74 -19.46
CA ILE A 5 -32.37 -30.54 -19.00
C ILE A 5 -32.78 -31.46 -20.14
N THR A 6 -32.81 -32.75 -19.87
CA THR A 6 -33.20 -33.77 -20.84
C THR A 6 -34.47 -34.45 -20.38
N VAL A 7 -35.43 -34.62 -21.28
CA VAL A 7 -36.65 -35.38 -21.03
C VAL A 7 -36.46 -36.82 -21.49
N ASN A 8 -36.72 -37.76 -20.58
CA ASN A 8 -36.77 -39.19 -20.89
C ASN A 8 -38.24 -39.63 -20.95
N ALA A 9 -38.83 -39.58 -22.14
CA ALA A 9 -40.21 -40.03 -22.36
C ALA A 9 -40.20 -41.43 -23.01
N VAL A 10 -41.03 -42.35 -22.47
CA VAL A 10 -41.26 -43.65 -23.05
C VAL A 10 -42.59 -43.59 -23.78
N ILE A 11 -42.55 -43.68 -25.11
CA ILE A 11 -43.71 -43.56 -26.01
C ILE A 11 -43.81 -44.81 -26.84
N ALA A 12 -45.03 -45.43 -26.94
CA ALA A 12 -45.21 -46.71 -27.55
C ALA A 12 -44.84 -46.76 -29.05
N ASN A 13 -44.99 -45.66 -29.80
CA ASN A 13 -44.79 -45.56 -31.24
C ASN A 13 -43.73 -44.58 -31.70
N ALA A 14 -42.86 -44.14 -30.79
CA ALA A 14 -41.64 -43.35 -31.03
C ALA A 14 -41.78 -41.93 -31.66
N SER A 15 -43.03 -41.38 -31.77
CA SER A 15 -43.23 -39.99 -32.21
C SER A 15 -43.89 -39.16 -31.12
N ALA A 16 -43.27 -38.08 -30.69
CA ALA A 16 -43.80 -37.17 -29.73
C ALA A 16 -43.36 -35.72 -29.99
N THR A 17 -44.25 -34.83 -29.66
CA THR A 17 -43.95 -33.37 -29.58
C THR A 17 -43.67 -32.94 -28.14
N TYR A 18 -42.79 -31.97 -28.00
CA TYR A 18 -42.38 -31.40 -26.72
C TYR A 18 -42.72 -29.89 -26.69
N GLU A 19 -43.25 -29.43 -25.61
CA GLU A 19 -43.51 -28.02 -25.38
C GLU A 19 -43.02 -27.63 -23.98
N TRP A 20 -41.94 -26.87 -23.91
CA TRP A 20 -41.41 -26.37 -22.66
C TRP A 20 -42.05 -25.04 -22.23
N SER A 21 -42.07 -24.77 -20.95
CA SER A 21 -42.51 -23.49 -20.40
C SER A 21 -41.69 -22.29 -20.91
N THR A 22 -40.54 -22.53 -21.50
CA THR A 22 -39.66 -21.56 -22.14
C THR A 22 -39.90 -21.40 -23.65
N GLY A 23 -40.75 -22.23 -24.23
CA GLY A 23 -41.17 -22.19 -25.65
C GLY A 23 -40.39 -23.09 -26.60
N GLU A 24 -39.36 -23.80 -26.12
CA GLU A 24 -38.61 -24.77 -26.92
C GLU A 24 -39.45 -26.05 -27.13
N SER A 25 -39.18 -26.71 -28.27
CA SER A 25 -39.92 -27.91 -28.71
C SER A 25 -39.05 -29.17 -28.86
N THR A 26 -37.86 -29.16 -28.25
CA THR A 26 -36.92 -30.30 -28.33
C THR A 26 -36.93 -31.12 -27.04
N SER A 27 -36.50 -32.39 -27.11
CA SER A 27 -36.36 -33.25 -25.93
C SER A 27 -35.27 -32.79 -24.94
N VAL A 28 -34.44 -31.81 -25.35
CA VAL A 28 -33.33 -31.27 -24.53
C VAL A 28 -33.35 -29.76 -24.65
N ILE A 29 -33.27 -29.08 -23.52
CA ILE A 29 -33.07 -27.62 -23.46
C ILE A 29 -31.83 -27.26 -22.63
N THR A 30 -31.30 -26.10 -22.91
CA THR A 30 -30.19 -25.50 -22.11
C THR A 30 -30.68 -24.23 -21.45
N VAL A 31 -30.59 -24.17 -20.13
CA VAL A 31 -31.03 -23.02 -19.33
C VAL A 31 -29.85 -22.33 -18.67
N THR A 32 -29.94 -21.01 -18.49
CA THR A 32 -28.90 -20.15 -17.92
C THR A 32 -29.27 -19.54 -16.57
N SER A 33 -30.49 -19.74 -16.11
CA SER A 33 -31.04 -19.21 -14.86
C SER A 33 -31.70 -20.27 -14.01
N GLY A 34 -31.74 -20.02 -12.69
CA GLY A 34 -32.56 -20.82 -11.79
C GLY A 34 -34.04 -20.58 -12.02
N GLY A 35 -34.85 -21.58 -11.73
CA GLY A 35 -36.29 -21.51 -11.90
C GLY A 35 -36.94 -22.87 -12.03
N ALA A 36 -38.29 -22.89 -12.13
CA ALA A 36 -39.06 -24.09 -12.42
C ALA A 36 -39.26 -24.17 -13.94
N TYR A 37 -38.87 -25.29 -14.52
CA TYR A 37 -39.02 -25.62 -15.93
C TYR A 37 -39.96 -26.78 -16.07
N SER A 38 -41.00 -26.62 -16.88
CA SER A 38 -41.96 -27.68 -17.17
C SER A 38 -41.99 -28.00 -18.65
N VAL A 39 -42.26 -29.23 -18.95
CA VAL A 39 -42.43 -29.75 -20.31
C VAL A 39 -43.71 -30.54 -20.42
N THR A 40 -44.48 -30.29 -21.49
CA THR A 40 -45.58 -31.14 -21.91
C THR A 40 -45.09 -32.01 -23.05
N VAL A 41 -45.23 -33.32 -22.91
CA VAL A 41 -44.92 -34.30 -23.95
C VAL A 41 -46.23 -34.89 -24.46
N THR A 42 -46.45 -34.78 -25.75
CA THR A 42 -47.68 -35.28 -26.42
C THR A 42 -47.31 -36.41 -27.38
N ASP A 43 -48.00 -37.57 -27.27
CA ASP A 43 -47.89 -38.66 -28.25
C ASP A 43 -48.61 -38.23 -29.50
N ASP A 44 -47.89 -38.16 -30.63
CA ASP A 44 -48.43 -37.70 -31.91
C ASP A 44 -49.50 -38.66 -32.54
N ASN A 45 -49.61 -39.94 -32.08
CA ASN A 45 -50.53 -40.90 -32.61
C ASN A 45 -51.90 -40.83 -31.92
N ASN A 46 -51.94 -40.64 -30.61
CA ASN A 46 -53.17 -40.67 -29.83
C ASN A 46 -53.52 -39.36 -29.14
N HIS A 47 -52.63 -38.31 -29.28
CA HIS A 47 -52.75 -36.98 -28.72
C HIS A 47 -52.85 -36.94 -27.18
N CYS A 48 -52.53 -38.07 -26.53
CA CYS A 48 -52.38 -38.05 -25.05
C CYS A 48 -51.15 -37.32 -24.64
N TYR A 49 -51.21 -36.52 -23.56
CA TYR A 49 -50.08 -35.74 -23.07
C TYR A 49 -49.82 -35.98 -21.59
N GLN A 50 -48.60 -35.72 -21.20
CA GLN A 50 -48.15 -35.72 -19.82
C GLN A 50 -47.23 -34.55 -19.59
N THR A 51 -47.37 -33.88 -18.43
CA THR A 51 -46.51 -32.78 -18.03
C THR A 51 -45.56 -33.20 -16.90
N ALA A 52 -44.33 -32.81 -17.00
CA ALA A 52 -43.32 -32.96 -15.95
C ALA A 52 -42.64 -31.63 -15.65
N SER A 53 -42.12 -31.46 -14.45
CA SER A 53 -41.37 -30.25 -14.06
C SER A 53 -40.14 -30.59 -13.27
N VAL A 54 -39.13 -29.70 -13.37
CA VAL A 54 -37.88 -29.73 -12.62
C VAL A 54 -37.54 -28.34 -12.14
N SER A 55 -36.96 -28.24 -10.95
CA SER A 55 -36.46 -26.98 -10.43
C SER A 55 -34.93 -26.93 -10.55
N VAL A 56 -34.42 -25.91 -11.22
CA VAL A 56 -32.99 -25.60 -11.31
C VAL A 56 -32.68 -24.60 -10.23
N VAL A 57 -31.77 -24.94 -9.32
CA VAL A 57 -31.29 -24.04 -8.28
C VAL A 57 -30.08 -23.26 -8.83
N GLN A 58 -30.07 -21.97 -8.62
CA GLN A 58 -28.95 -21.12 -8.96
C GLN A 58 -28.40 -20.50 -7.68
N ASP A 59 -27.09 -20.65 -7.44
CA ASP A 59 -26.38 -19.94 -6.40
C ASP A 59 -25.68 -18.74 -7.03
N VAL A 60 -26.08 -17.54 -6.63
CA VAL A 60 -25.55 -16.25 -7.09
C VAL A 60 -24.89 -15.47 -5.94
N ASN A 61 -24.68 -16.11 -4.80
CA ASN A 61 -24.03 -15.47 -3.67
C ASN A 61 -22.60 -15.11 -4.01
N VAL A 62 -22.25 -13.85 -3.78
CA VAL A 62 -20.89 -13.34 -3.93
C VAL A 62 -20.21 -13.25 -2.55
N PRO A 63 -18.90 -13.52 -2.46
CA PRO A 63 -18.16 -13.29 -1.25
C PRO A 63 -18.25 -11.82 -0.81
N GLN A 64 -18.34 -11.58 0.50
CA GLN A 64 -18.17 -10.23 1.06
C GLN A 64 -16.70 -10.04 1.41
N ILE A 65 -16.12 -8.92 0.97
CA ILE A 65 -14.69 -8.66 1.14
C ILE A 65 -14.44 -7.26 1.67
N GLU A 66 -13.38 -7.15 2.49
CA GLU A 66 -12.88 -5.90 3.02
C GLU A 66 -11.35 -5.93 3.06
N ILE A 67 -10.70 -4.85 2.64
CA ILE A 67 -9.29 -4.62 2.91
C ILE A 67 -9.20 -3.53 3.97
N PRO A 68 -8.63 -3.83 5.16
CA PRO A 68 -8.37 -2.82 6.18
C PRO A 68 -7.41 -1.73 5.66
N THR A 69 -7.41 -0.59 6.33
CA THR A 69 -6.43 0.47 6.06
C THR A 69 -5.01 -0.07 6.23
N VAL A 70 -4.12 0.36 5.34
CA VAL A 70 -2.70 -0.02 5.34
C VAL A 70 -1.88 1.23 5.62
N ASP A 71 -0.94 1.14 6.54
CA ASP A 71 -0.03 2.24 6.86
C ASP A 71 0.90 2.55 5.68
N GLN A 72 1.50 3.73 5.68
CA GLN A 72 2.45 4.11 4.64
C GLN A 72 3.74 3.28 4.72
N ILE A 73 4.41 3.13 3.60
CA ILE A 73 5.78 2.65 3.51
C ILE A 73 6.70 3.85 3.75
N ASP A 74 7.64 3.72 4.69
CA ASP A 74 8.57 4.76 5.08
C ASP A 74 10.00 4.22 5.24
N CYS A 75 10.95 5.04 5.71
CA CYS A 75 12.34 4.62 5.86
C CYS A 75 12.60 3.60 6.98
N VAL A 76 11.64 3.38 7.86
CA VAL A 76 11.70 2.38 8.94
C VAL A 76 10.89 1.15 8.56
N THR A 77 9.71 1.36 8.01
CA THR A 77 8.78 0.31 7.60
C THR A 77 8.79 0.18 6.08
N LEU A 78 9.81 -0.50 5.56
CA LEU A 78 10.04 -0.65 4.11
C LEU A 78 9.05 -1.57 3.40
N THR A 79 8.18 -2.26 4.13
CA THR A 79 7.17 -3.17 3.58
C THR A 79 5.90 -3.13 4.40
N GLN A 80 4.77 -3.32 3.73
CA GLN A 80 3.45 -3.43 4.36
C GLN A 80 2.77 -4.74 3.96
N THR A 81 1.95 -5.28 4.85
CA THR A 81 1.12 -6.44 4.54
C THR A 81 -0.29 -5.97 4.19
N VAL A 82 -0.70 -6.22 2.96
CA VAL A 82 -2.07 -6.01 2.50
C VAL A 82 -2.83 -7.32 2.64
N ARG A 83 -3.87 -7.32 3.47
CA ARG A 83 -4.72 -8.50 3.75
C ARG A 83 -6.13 -8.22 3.28
N VAL A 84 -6.79 -9.24 2.70
CA VAL A 84 -8.23 -9.21 2.45
C VAL A 84 -8.95 -10.09 3.49
N ASN A 85 -9.93 -9.50 4.17
CA ASN A 85 -10.87 -10.21 5.02
C ASN A 85 -12.04 -10.66 4.17
N VAL A 86 -12.42 -11.92 4.27
CA VAL A 86 -13.48 -12.51 3.45
C VAL A 86 -14.51 -13.17 4.35
N THR A 87 -15.79 -12.91 4.07
CA THR A 87 -16.92 -13.68 4.59
C THR A 87 -17.61 -14.34 3.41
N ALA A 88 -17.58 -15.66 3.38
CA ALA A 88 -18.18 -16.48 2.33
C ALA A 88 -18.73 -17.76 2.94
N SER A 89 -19.73 -18.36 2.26
CA SER A 89 -20.32 -19.66 2.66
C SER A 89 -19.48 -20.84 2.20
N ASN A 90 -18.63 -20.63 1.19
CA ASN A 90 -17.83 -21.64 0.52
C ASN A 90 -16.34 -21.27 0.55
N GLU A 91 -15.50 -22.18 0.04
CA GLU A 91 -14.10 -21.89 -0.20
C GLU A 91 -13.93 -20.81 -1.28
N VAL A 92 -12.89 -20.00 -1.13
CA VAL A 92 -12.60 -18.91 -2.07
C VAL A 92 -11.17 -19.01 -2.60
N SER A 93 -10.98 -18.52 -3.80
CA SER A 93 -9.65 -18.28 -4.39
C SER A 93 -9.39 -16.79 -4.56
N TYR A 94 -8.10 -16.41 -4.59
CA TYR A 94 -7.65 -15.03 -4.66
C TYR A 94 -6.82 -14.80 -5.91
N LYS A 95 -6.94 -13.62 -6.49
CA LYS A 95 -6.06 -13.17 -7.58
C LYS A 95 -5.80 -11.68 -7.43
N TRP A 96 -4.57 -11.32 -7.07
CA TRP A 96 -4.11 -9.95 -7.00
C TRP A 96 -3.68 -9.42 -8.37
N ASN A 97 -3.66 -8.10 -8.53
CA ASN A 97 -3.19 -7.44 -9.76
C ASN A 97 -1.70 -7.72 -10.07
N ASP A 98 -0.90 -8.10 -9.08
CA ASP A 98 0.50 -8.54 -9.25
C ASP A 98 0.64 -10.06 -9.53
N GLY A 99 -0.49 -10.78 -9.65
CA GLY A 99 -0.57 -12.20 -9.97
C GLY A 99 -0.51 -13.14 -8.76
N LYS A 100 -0.29 -12.65 -7.55
CA LYS A 100 -0.32 -13.47 -6.33
C LYS A 100 -1.72 -14.00 -6.03
N THR A 101 -1.78 -15.15 -5.33
CA THR A 101 -3.04 -15.90 -5.07
C THR A 101 -3.31 -16.18 -3.60
N SER A 102 -2.57 -15.56 -2.69
CA SER A 102 -2.78 -15.70 -1.24
C SER A 102 -3.79 -14.69 -0.70
N SER A 103 -4.36 -14.95 0.47
CA SER A 103 -5.28 -14.02 1.15
C SER A 103 -4.60 -12.72 1.65
N GLN A 104 -3.27 -12.67 1.57
CA GLN A 104 -2.48 -11.49 1.89
C GLN A 104 -1.24 -11.43 1.02
N ILE A 105 -0.74 -10.22 0.79
CA ILE A 105 0.50 -9.97 0.06
C ILE A 105 1.39 -9.02 0.84
N LEU A 106 2.70 -9.19 0.69
CA LEU A 106 3.70 -8.23 1.15
C LEU A 106 4.03 -7.30 -0.02
N VAL A 107 3.99 -5.99 0.23
CA VAL A 107 4.26 -4.93 -0.73
C VAL A 107 5.38 -4.04 -0.23
N SER A 108 6.25 -3.57 -1.12
CA SER A 108 7.43 -2.76 -0.84
C SER A 108 7.46 -1.46 -1.62
N ALA A 109 6.36 -1.09 -2.25
CA ALA A 109 6.21 0.17 -2.99
C ALA A 109 4.81 0.74 -2.81
N GLY A 110 4.68 2.04 -2.89
CA GLY A 110 3.38 2.71 -2.97
C GLY A 110 2.65 2.36 -4.26
N GLY A 111 1.32 2.31 -4.19
CA GLY A 111 0.50 1.97 -5.35
C GLY A 111 -0.89 1.49 -5.00
N VAL A 112 -1.66 1.14 -6.02
CA VAL A 112 -2.99 0.55 -5.87
C VAL A 112 -2.89 -0.97 -6.02
N TYR A 113 -3.28 -1.68 -4.97
CA TYR A 113 -3.33 -3.13 -4.92
C TYR A 113 -4.77 -3.58 -4.95
N SER A 114 -5.13 -4.36 -5.96
CA SER A 114 -6.48 -4.89 -6.13
C SER A 114 -6.49 -6.40 -6.08
N VAL A 115 -7.53 -6.96 -5.49
CA VAL A 115 -7.75 -8.40 -5.38
C VAL A 115 -9.12 -8.77 -5.91
N THR A 116 -9.17 -9.81 -6.73
CA THR A 116 -10.40 -10.49 -7.11
C THR A 116 -10.51 -11.75 -6.28
N VAL A 117 -11.62 -11.88 -5.57
CA VAL A 117 -11.98 -13.07 -4.80
C VAL A 117 -13.09 -13.81 -5.54
N THR A 118 -12.88 -15.11 -5.74
CA THR A 118 -13.82 -15.99 -6.45
C THR A 118 -14.30 -17.08 -5.50
N ASP A 119 -15.60 -17.23 -5.36
CA ASP A 119 -16.21 -18.40 -4.74
C ASP A 119 -15.99 -19.62 -5.67
N THR A 120 -15.30 -20.65 -5.18
CA THR A 120 -14.91 -21.82 -5.99
C THR A 120 -16.07 -22.75 -6.33
N ASN A 121 -17.21 -22.61 -5.63
CA ASN A 121 -18.39 -23.44 -5.86
C ASN A 121 -19.29 -22.89 -6.96
N ASN A 122 -19.59 -21.59 -6.95
CA ASN A 122 -20.49 -20.95 -7.92
C ASN A 122 -19.78 -20.06 -8.95
N ASN A 123 -18.47 -19.87 -8.82
CA ASN A 123 -17.61 -18.99 -9.63
C ASN A 123 -18.03 -17.50 -9.60
N CYS A 124 -18.81 -17.08 -8.62
CA CYS A 124 -19.11 -15.67 -8.41
C CYS A 124 -17.87 -14.93 -7.91
N THR A 125 -17.62 -13.73 -8.45
CA THR A 125 -16.44 -12.94 -8.17
C THR A 125 -16.78 -11.58 -7.59
N VAL A 126 -15.91 -11.09 -6.74
CA VAL A 126 -15.93 -9.69 -6.26
C VAL A 126 -14.52 -9.15 -6.27
N THR A 127 -14.37 -7.85 -6.57
CA THR A 127 -13.07 -7.19 -6.62
C THR A 127 -13.09 -5.96 -5.73
N THR A 128 -12.00 -5.75 -4.99
CA THR A 128 -11.76 -4.54 -4.20
C THR A 128 -10.30 -4.09 -4.33
N SER A 129 -10.00 -2.88 -3.87
CA SER A 129 -8.64 -2.34 -3.92
C SER A 129 -8.35 -1.45 -2.72
N VAL A 130 -7.06 -1.28 -2.43
CA VAL A 130 -6.54 -0.34 -1.45
C VAL A 130 -5.35 0.42 -2.04
N SER A 131 -5.21 1.68 -1.67
CA SER A 131 -4.03 2.48 -1.99
C SER A 131 -3.05 2.42 -0.82
N VAL A 132 -1.82 2.00 -1.08
CA VAL A 132 -0.70 2.06 -0.15
C VAL A 132 0.12 3.30 -0.51
N THR A 133 0.33 4.18 0.46
CA THR A 133 1.18 5.36 0.28
C THR A 133 2.63 5.03 0.57
N GLU A 134 3.55 5.72 -0.10
CA GLU A 134 4.99 5.61 0.12
C GLU A 134 5.59 7.00 0.28
N ASN A 135 6.40 7.16 1.32
CA ASN A 135 7.18 8.37 1.55
C ASN A 135 8.54 7.98 2.11
N VAL A 136 9.54 7.91 1.25
CA VAL A 136 10.93 7.57 1.58
C VAL A 136 11.90 8.72 1.26
N ALA A 137 11.36 9.94 1.10
CA ALA A 137 12.15 11.13 0.83
C ALA A 137 12.88 11.58 2.09
N SER A 138 14.21 11.63 2.04
CA SER A 138 15.04 12.15 3.13
C SER A 138 15.03 13.68 3.17
N PRO A 139 15.18 14.29 4.36
CA PRO A 139 15.34 15.74 4.49
C PRO A 139 16.54 16.25 3.70
N THR A 140 16.40 17.40 3.05
CA THR A 140 17.55 18.14 2.51
C THR A 140 18.07 19.07 3.58
N ILE A 141 19.40 19.08 3.82
CA ILE A 141 20.05 19.85 4.88
C ILE A 141 21.05 20.84 4.26
N VAL A 142 21.02 22.07 4.75
CA VAL A 142 21.99 23.09 4.42
C VAL A 142 22.48 23.76 5.71
N ILE A 143 23.80 23.74 5.94
CA ILE A 143 24.44 24.52 7.00
C ILE A 143 25.12 25.71 6.31
N PRO A 144 24.74 26.97 6.62
CA PRO A 144 25.46 28.14 6.15
C PRO A 144 26.92 28.14 6.61
N ALA A 145 27.78 28.91 5.94
CA ALA A 145 29.16 29.07 6.34
C ALA A 145 29.23 29.60 7.78
N VAL A 146 30.12 29.00 8.57
CA VAL A 146 30.37 29.38 9.96
C VAL A 146 31.72 30.12 10.02
N GLU A 147 31.74 31.27 10.67
CA GLU A 147 32.96 32.03 10.87
C GLU A 147 33.94 31.31 11.81
N GLN A 148 35.21 31.66 11.75
CA GLN A 148 36.20 31.09 12.66
C GLN A 148 36.01 31.61 14.08
N ILE A 149 36.39 30.82 15.07
CA ILE A 149 36.55 31.23 16.46
C ILE A 149 37.84 32.02 16.57
N ASP A 150 37.79 33.22 17.12
CA ASP A 150 38.95 34.09 17.32
C ASP A 150 38.96 34.74 18.73
N CYS A 151 39.96 35.58 19.00
CA CYS A 151 40.08 36.23 20.31
C CYS A 151 38.97 37.27 20.61
N ALA A 152 38.20 37.69 19.59
CA ALA A 152 37.06 38.60 19.74
C ALA A 152 35.73 37.85 19.83
N THR A 153 35.63 36.71 19.16
CA THR A 153 34.41 35.89 19.06
C THR A 153 34.75 34.45 19.45
N LEU A 154 34.67 34.18 20.75
CA LEU A 154 35.02 32.86 21.33
C LEU A 154 33.95 31.77 21.13
N THR A 155 32.75 32.16 20.69
CA THR A 155 31.64 31.27 20.48
C THR A 155 31.06 31.50 19.09
N GLN A 156 30.81 30.44 18.34
CA GLN A 156 30.10 30.47 17.07
C GLN A 156 28.76 29.72 17.15
N THR A 157 27.77 30.18 16.39
CA THR A 157 26.48 29.49 16.30
C THR A 157 26.37 28.80 14.96
N ILE A 158 26.16 27.47 15.01
CA ILE A 158 25.88 26.67 13.84
C ILE A 158 24.35 26.55 13.72
N VAL A 159 23.79 26.92 12.57
CA VAL A 159 22.35 26.86 12.28
C VAL A 159 22.11 25.86 11.16
N VAL A 160 21.07 25.01 11.32
CA VAL A 160 20.64 24.05 10.30
C VAL A 160 19.40 24.58 9.60
N ASN A 161 19.49 24.75 8.30
CA ASN A 161 18.33 24.91 7.41
C ASN A 161 17.99 23.55 6.81
N HIS A 162 16.71 23.22 6.75
CA HIS A 162 16.23 21.96 6.18
C HIS A 162 15.01 22.17 5.30
N THR A 163 14.77 21.21 4.41
CA THR A 163 13.54 21.10 3.62
C THR A 163 13.06 19.67 3.67
N ILE A 164 11.77 19.46 3.92
CA ILE A 164 11.07 18.17 3.91
C ILE A 164 9.90 18.24 2.95
N THR A 165 9.45 17.08 2.46
CA THR A 165 8.39 16.99 1.44
C THR A 165 6.99 17.21 2.03
N ASN A 166 6.77 16.79 3.29
CA ASN A 166 5.48 16.87 3.98
C ASN A 166 5.70 17.48 5.36
N GLY A 167 5.07 18.60 5.65
CA GLY A 167 5.40 19.56 6.68
C GLY A 167 5.17 19.21 8.17
N ASP A 168 5.33 17.98 8.61
CA ASP A 168 5.06 17.59 10.02
C ASP A 168 6.24 17.83 11.01
N GLY A 169 7.27 18.51 10.54
CA GLY A 169 8.42 18.87 11.37
C GLY A 169 9.54 17.84 11.35
N VAL A 170 10.66 18.26 11.92
CA VAL A 170 11.88 17.46 12.02
C VAL A 170 12.41 17.41 13.44
N SER A 171 13.18 16.38 13.75
CA SER A 171 14.02 16.30 14.94
C SER A 171 15.50 16.35 14.57
N TYR A 172 16.31 16.90 15.48
CA TYR A 172 17.75 17.05 15.29
C TYR A 172 18.50 16.21 16.33
N LYS A 173 19.68 15.77 15.96
CA LYS A 173 20.64 15.16 16.88
C LYS A 173 22.06 15.54 16.47
N TRP A 174 22.73 16.33 17.31
CA TRP A 174 24.11 16.76 17.11
C TRP A 174 25.11 15.77 17.71
N SER A 175 26.30 15.70 17.12
CA SER A 175 27.45 14.99 17.71
C SER A 175 27.96 15.64 19.00
N ALA A 176 27.81 16.96 19.11
CA ALA A 176 28.13 17.70 20.31
C ALA A 176 27.03 17.48 21.36
N ASN A 177 27.38 16.80 22.45
CA ASN A 177 26.53 16.59 23.65
C ASN A 177 25.12 16.01 23.38
N GLY A 178 24.82 15.54 22.15
CA GLY A 178 23.53 15.01 21.78
C GLY A 178 22.40 16.05 21.75
N GLU A 179 22.74 17.33 21.56
CA GLU A 179 21.75 18.42 21.45
C GLU A 179 20.74 18.18 20.33
N THR A 180 19.49 18.65 20.55
CA THR A 180 18.32 18.34 19.68
C THR A 180 17.68 19.62 19.11
N THR A 181 18.35 20.75 19.18
CA THR A 181 17.87 22.02 18.65
C THR A 181 18.33 22.24 17.20
N SER A 182 17.61 23.11 16.46
CA SER A 182 18.02 23.49 15.10
C SER A 182 19.30 24.28 14.99
N SER A 183 19.86 24.68 16.12
CA SER A 183 21.14 25.38 16.21
C SER A 183 21.87 25.02 17.49
N ILE A 184 23.22 25.06 17.43
CA ILE A 184 24.08 24.87 18.59
C ILE A 184 25.12 26.00 18.67
N ALA A 185 25.54 26.30 19.90
CA ALA A 185 26.69 27.17 20.17
C ALA A 185 27.92 26.30 20.41
N VAL A 186 29.03 26.65 19.78
CA VAL A 186 30.30 25.90 19.85
C VAL A 186 31.45 26.83 20.21
N GLU A 187 32.41 26.35 21.03
CA GLU A 187 33.50 27.12 21.60
C GLU A 187 34.87 26.56 21.24
N SER A 188 34.91 25.55 20.39
CA SER A 188 36.16 24.90 19.97
C SER A 188 36.15 24.52 18.50
N ALA A 189 37.34 24.49 17.91
CA ALA A 189 37.51 23.94 16.57
C ALA A 189 37.26 22.45 16.58
N ASP A 190 36.31 22.00 15.73
CA ASP A 190 35.99 20.59 15.52
C ASP A 190 35.16 20.45 14.26
N THR A 191 34.84 19.18 13.86
CA THR A 191 33.84 18.87 12.87
C THR A 191 32.54 18.43 13.55
N TYR A 192 31.53 19.27 13.44
CA TYR A 192 30.23 19.06 14.06
C TYR A 192 29.27 18.37 13.07
N TYR A 193 28.74 17.23 13.46
CA TYR A 193 27.76 16.45 12.67
C TYR A 193 26.38 16.70 13.22
N VAL A 194 25.38 16.76 12.31
CA VAL A 194 23.99 16.79 12.65
C VAL A 194 23.23 15.73 11.86
N THR A 195 22.38 14.97 12.55
CA THR A 195 21.37 14.12 11.94
C THR A 195 20.04 14.84 12.02
N VAL A 196 19.36 14.99 10.89
CA VAL A 196 17.99 15.50 10.80
C VAL A 196 17.08 14.36 10.39
N THR A 197 16.04 14.14 11.18
CA THR A 197 15.03 13.09 10.96
C THR A 197 13.70 13.76 10.65
N ASP A 198 13.07 13.40 9.53
CA ASP A 198 11.68 13.74 9.22
C ASP A 198 10.76 12.92 10.13
N ASN A 199 9.94 13.59 10.94
CA ASN A 199 9.09 12.92 11.93
C ASN A 199 7.89 12.18 11.31
N ASN A 200 7.58 12.44 10.03
CA ASN A 200 6.47 11.82 9.33
C ASN A 200 6.86 10.46 8.69
N ASN A 201 8.06 10.40 8.10
CA ASN A 201 8.50 9.20 7.36
C ASN A 201 9.75 8.54 7.97
N HIS A 202 10.26 9.08 9.08
CA HIS A 202 11.45 8.62 9.82
C HIS A 202 12.76 8.59 8.98
N CYS A 203 12.74 9.18 7.78
CA CYS A 203 13.93 9.29 6.95
C CYS A 203 14.93 10.25 7.55
N GLN A 204 16.21 9.93 7.40
CA GLN A 204 17.30 10.70 8.00
C GLN A 204 18.26 11.22 6.94
N SER A 205 18.80 12.39 7.20
CA SER A 205 19.99 12.91 6.53
C SER A 205 21.02 13.31 7.56
N VAL A 206 22.29 13.16 7.20
CA VAL A 206 23.43 13.57 8.04
C VAL A 206 24.30 14.53 7.23
N THR A 207 24.73 15.60 7.87
CA THR A 207 25.72 16.51 7.31
C THR A 207 26.68 16.97 8.40
N SER A 208 27.75 17.66 8.01
CA SER A 208 28.73 18.21 8.94
C SER A 208 29.25 19.58 8.51
N VAL A 209 29.77 20.30 9.45
CA VAL A 209 30.51 21.56 9.24
C VAL A 209 31.76 21.56 10.09
N ALA A 210 32.88 21.99 9.50
CA ALA A 210 34.13 22.20 10.21
C ALA A 210 34.15 23.63 10.74
N VAL A 211 34.37 23.77 12.02
CA VAL A 211 34.66 25.06 12.69
C VAL A 211 36.16 25.14 12.94
N VAL A 212 36.75 26.22 12.54
CA VAL A 212 38.18 26.49 12.74
C VAL A 212 38.38 27.56 13.80
N GLU A 213 39.54 27.57 14.43
CA GLU A 213 39.92 28.62 15.41
C GLU A 213 41.26 29.24 15.08
N ASN A 214 41.41 30.51 15.43
CA ASN A 214 42.68 31.23 15.43
C ASN A 214 42.78 32.11 16.68
N LEU A 215 43.38 31.58 17.72
CA LEU A 215 43.61 32.22 19.01
C LEU A 215 45.06 32.70 19.18
N THR A 216 45.79 32.81 18.06
CA THR A 216 47.21 33.22 18.08
C THR A 216 47.34 34.66 18.51
N LYS A 217 47.96 34.88 19.65
CA LYS A 217 48.25 36.24 20.19
C LYS A 217 49.44 36.86 19.47
N PRO A 218 49.39 38.18 19.19
CA PRO A 218 50.52 38.87 18.62
C PRO A 218 51.70 38.86 19.62
N ASN A 219 52.92 38.67 19.11
CA ASN A 219 54.10 38.77 19.89
C ASN A 219 54.52 40.30 19.98
N VAL A 220 54.50 40.81 21.16
CA VAL A 220 54.84 42.23 21.41
C VAL A 220 56.12 42.31 22.21
N THR A 221 57.17 42.98 21.67
CA THR A 221 58.41 43.26 22.35
C THR A 221 58.61 44.76 22.37
N ILE A 222 58.94 45.31 23.55
CA ILE A 222 59.34 46.70 23.71
C ILE A 222 60.87 46.72 23.82
N PRO A 223 61.57 47.30 22.85
CA PRO A 223 63.04 47.45 22.98
C PRO A 223 63.40 48.23 24.22
N PRO A 224 64.56 47.99 24.80
CA PRO A 224 65.03 48.80 25.94
C PRO A 224 65.17 50.29 25.53
N VAL A 225 64.57 51.13 26.33
CA VAL A 225 64.68 52.61 26.17
C VAL A 225 65.86 53.13 26.88
N GLY A 226 66.52 54.12 26.29
CA GLY A 226 67.65 54.81 26.91
C GLY A 226 67.20 55.65 28.14
N GLN A 227 68.12 55.89 29.00
CA GLN A 227 67.93 56.76 30.20
C GLN A 227 67.67 58.21 29.74
N ILE A 228 66.78 58.91 30.43
CA ILE A 228 66.59 60.33 30.26
C ILE A 228 67.62 61.04 31.24
N ASP A 229 68.57 61.71 30.67
CA ASP A 229 69.55 62.50 31.44
C ASP A 229 69.07 63.93 31.61
N CYS A 230 69.57 64.63 32.74
CA CYS A 230 69.25 66.01 33.04
C CYS A 230 69.88 67.02 32.09
#